data_2da7d96befda71640c29fa91683a08d6
#
_entry.id   2da7d96befda71640c29fa91683a08d6
#
_cell.length_a   1.000
_cell.length_b   1.000
_cell.length_c   1.000
_cell.angle_alpha   90.00
_cell.angle_beta   90.00
_cell.angle_gamma   90.00
#
_symmetry.space_group_name_H-M   'P 1'
#
loop_
_entity.id
_entity.type
_entity.pdbx_description
1 polymer ?
#
loop_
_entity_poly.entity_id
_entity_poly.type
_entity_poly.pdbx_seq_one_letter_code
_entity_poly.pdbx_strand_id
1 'polypeptide(L)'
;MILVLVSAFSLAACSNSSSGDKASEGTGEEKDGKGNTTLRFATWDSGEALKIQQDIAKKFEEKNPGVKVQVEAYGDGFDQKLAASFGAKNPPDMMYMWNFPAYYESLEPLDAYLEGDTEMDMDDFYQGLFNYSSMNGKVYGMPAGFTTRVVYYNKDLFDAANVPYPKDGWTWDDFQQISKKLSDPSKKQYGVGIVPEPDTYDLQGLVWSNGGSFISADGKAVKGYMNSPETIESIEILSNLLKEKSAVLVGGKNQQSGDDIFKAGKIAMWESGIWPLAGFKEAKINFGTVEVPSFGDKPAKGVIASSAVSVAKESKHKDLAYKFVKFYSSAEAIKMRTADLPVRISVVKEMNMEQDPLVSPFYKMLERSDDTPAFLLNSNWNEINRNLSAAVNAVMLGQDAEKLLNKAVEDSEKYMKK
;
A
#
# COMPACT_ATOMS: atom_id res chain seq x y z
N MET A 1 21.78 30.81 -53.69
CA MET A 1 23.23 31.02 -53.49
C MET A 1 23.42 31.34 -52.02
N ILE A 2 23.52 30.30 -51.15
CA ILE A 2 23.87 30.42 -49.75
C ILE A 2 24.75 29.23 -49.42
N LEU A 3 25.92 29.52 -48.87
CA LEU A 3 27.07 28.65 -48.59
C LEU A 3 26.76 27.71 -47.39
N VAL A 4 27.10 26.43 -47.54
CA VAL A 4 27.18 25.45 -46.48
C VAL A 4 28.65 25.41 -46.02
N LEU A 5 28.90 25.67 -44.73
CA LEU A 5 30.19 25.45 -44.08
C LEU A 5 30.16 24.13 -43.33
N VAL A 6 30.94 23.18 -43.78
CA VAL A 6 31.22 21.92 -43.13
C VAL A 6 32.51 22.09 -42.30
N SER A 7 32.43 21.93 -41.00
CA SER A 7 33.62 21.87 -40.11
C SER A 7 33.86 20.42 -39.72
N ALA A 8 34.94 19.86 -40.24
CA ALA A 8 35.48 18.57 -39.83
C ALA A 8 36.35 18.74 -38.59
N PHE A 9 36.09 17.97 -37.53
CA PHE A 9 37.04 17.81 -36.42
C PHE A 9 37.65 16.41 -36.48
N SER A 10 38.98 16.41 -36.52
CA SER A 10 39.83 15.27 -36.68
C SER A 10 40.00 14.48 -35.37
N LEU A 11 39.83 13.16 -35.46
CA LEU A 11 40.23 12.21 -34.44
C LEU A 11 41.77 12.05 -34.42
N ALA A 12 42.36 12.25 -33.26
CA ALA A 12 43.75 11.79 -32.98
C ALA A 12 43.65 10.53 -32.14
N ALA A 13 43.97 9.40 -32.74
CA ALA A 13 44.21 8.13 -32.06
C ALA A 13 45.65 8.07 -31.58
N CYS A 14 45.86 7.79 -30.28
CA CYS A 14 47.15 7.30 -29.77
C CYS A 14 46.92 5.85 -29.31
N SER A 15 47.49 4.95 -30.11
CA SER A 15 47.70 3.57 -29.73
C SER A 15 48.86 3.45 -28.76
N ASN A 16 48.70 2.70 -27.69
CA ASN A 16 49.85 2.03 -27.08
C ASN A 16 49.46 0.60 -26.71
N SER A 17 50.17 -0.34 -27.28
CA SER A 17 50.10 -1.76 -27.09
C SER A 17 50.91 -2.18 -25.87
N SER A 18 50.43 -3.07 -25.02
CA SER A 18 50.98 -4.41 -24.87
C SER A 18 50.60 -5.09 -23.57
N SER A 19 50.50 -6.36 -23.73
CA SER A 19 50.64 -7.52 -22.83
C SER A 19 49.43 -7.94 -22.02
N GLY A 20 49.00 -9.13 -22.38
CA GLY A 20 47.96 -9.90 -21.73
C GLY A 20 48.32 -10.27 -20.30
N ASP A 21 47.27 -10.39 -19.54
CA ASP A 21 47.26 -11.30 -18.41
C ASP A 21 45.88 -11.89 -18.20
N LYS A 22 45.90 -13.09 -17.68
CA LYS A 22 44.81 -14.07 -17.58
C LYS A 22 43.61 -13.56 -16.79
N ALA A 23 42.44 -13.90 -17.25
CA ALA A 23 41.21 -13.86 -16.47
C ALA A 23 41.40 -14.63 -15.15
N SER A 24 41.37 -13.92 -14.07
CA SER A 24 41.16 -14.44 -12.73
C SER A 24 39.72 -14.16 -12.39
N GLU A 25 38.90 -15.21 -12.32
CA GLU A 25 37.60 -15.15 -11.67
C GLU A 25 37.81 -14.87 -10.18
N GLY A 26 37.76 -13.60 -9.83
CA GLY A 26 37.75 -13.13 -8.46
C GLY A 26 36.34 -12.73 -8.09
N THR A 27 35.69 -13.49 -7.22
CA THR A 27 34.53 -13.05 -6.42
C THR A 27 34.98 -11.89 -5.52
N GLY A 28 35.09 -10.71 -6.08
CA GLY A 28 35.44 -9.52 -5.35
C GLY A 28 34.19 -8.88 -4.72
N GLU A 29 34.13 -8.89 -3.40
CA GLU A 29 33.26 -7.97 -2.67
C GLU A 29 33.51 -6.54 -3.17
N GLU A 30 32.45 -5.83 -3.58
CA GLU A 30 32.52 -4.40 -3.92
C GLU A 30 32.71 -3.61 -2.61
N LYS A 31 33.95 -3.35 -2.23
CA LYS A 31 34.31 -2.49 -1.10
C LYS A 31 34.53 -1.07 -1.61
N ASP A 32 33.98 -0.08 -0.89
CA ASP A 32 34.35 1.31 -1.16
C ASP A 32 35.87 1.51 -0.95
N GLY A 33 36.42 2.64 -1.43
CA GLY A 33 37.83 2.96 -1.29
C GLY A 33 38.33 3.06 0.16
N LYS A 34 37.46 2.80 1.15
CA LYS A 34 37.75 2.74 2.59
C LYS A 34 37.57 1.33 3.19
N GLY A 35 37.29 0.33 2.37
CA GLY A 35 37.12 -1.06 2.81
C GLY A 35 35.75 -1.39 3.41
N ASN A 36 34.74 -0.52 3.25
CA ASN A 36 33.38 -0.77 3.71
C ASN A 36 32.58 -1.54 2.66
N THR A 37 31.69 -2.42 3.13
CA THR A 37 30.64 -3.03 2.29
C THR A 37 29.45 -2.07 2.19
N THR A 38 29.01 -1.75 0.96
CA THR A 38 27.84 -0.90 0.74
C THR A 38 26.65 -1.74 0.35
N LEU A 39 25.56 -1.66 1.14
CA LEU A 39 24.26 -2.20 0.82
C LEU A 39 23.39 -1.12 0.18
N ARG A 40 22.54 -1.48 -0.77
CA ARG A 40 21.57 -0.60 -1.42
C ARG A 40 20.17 -0.94 -0.93
N PHE A 41 19.44 0.05 -0.44
CA PHE A 41 18.06 -0.10 0.04
C PHE A 41 17.12 0.82 -0.73
N ALA A 42 16.21 0.25 -1.53
CA ALA A 42 15.22 1.00 -2.29
C ALA A 42 13.93 1.20 -1.49
N THR A 43 13.41 2.43 -1.52
CA THR A 43 12.15 2.82 -0.91
C THR A 43 11.35 3.75 -1.83
N TRP A 44 10.03 3.76 -1.69
CA TRP A 44 9.15 4.76 -2.33
C TRP A 44 9.05 6.06 -1.53
N ASP A 45 9.57 6.09 -0.31
CA ASP A 45 9.42 7.23 0.59
C ASP A 45 10.06 8.51 0.04
N SER A 46 9.49 9.63 0.45
CA SER A 46 9.95 10.97 0.14
C SER A 46 9.82 11.89 1.37
N GLY A 47 10.40 13.08 1.33
CA GLY A 47 10.27 14.07 2.42
C GLY A 47 10.69 13.52 3.78
N GLU A 48 9.84 13.71 4.80
CA GLU A 48 10.12 13.28 6.18
C GLU A 48 10.21 11.76 6.32
N ALA A 49 9.37 11.00 5.60
CA ALA A 49 9.42 9.53 5.60
C ALA A 49 10.78 9.03 5.08
N LEU A 50 11.32 9.62 4.02
CA LEU A 50 12.65 9.28 3.50
C LEU A 50 13.75 9.57 4.54
N LYS A 51 13.63 10.69 5.27
CA LYS A 51 14.59 11.01 6.33
C LYS A 51 14.59 9.94 7.42
N ILE A 52 13.42 9.44 7.81
CA ILE A 52 13.30 8.32 8.76
C ILE A 52 14.03 7.07 8.24
N GLN A 53 13.92 6.73 6.94
CA GLN A 53 14.66 5.63 6.34
C GLN A 53 16.18 5.82 6.43
N GLN A 54 16.64 7.03 6.18
CA GLN A 54 18.06 7.38 6.31
C GLN A 54 18.56 7.30 7.75
N ASP A 55 17.75 7.71 8.72
CA ASP A 55 18.08 7.63 10.15
C ASP A 55 18.12 6.16 10.63
N ILE A 56 17.22 5.29 10.15
CA ILE A 56 17.26 3.84 10.40
C ILE A 56 18.53 3.23 9.80
N ALA A 57 18.85 3.57 8.54
CA ALA A 57 20.07 3.12 7.89
C ALA A 57 21.31 3.50 8.68
N LYS A 58 21.40 4.77 9.12
CA LYS A 58 22.48 5.26 9.95
C LYS A 58 22.61 4.53 11.30
N LYS A 59 21.48 4.25 11.94
CA LYS A 59 21.47 3.45 13.19
C LYS A 59 22.01 2.02 12.98
N PHE A 60 21.66 1.42 11.84
CA PHE A 60 22.20 0.11 11.47
C PHE A 60 23.72 0.18 11.24
N GLU A 61 24.22 1.20 10.54
CA GLU A 61 25.65 1.42 10.31
C GLU A 61 26.44 1.60 11.63
N GLU A 62 25.88 2.33 12.59
CA GLU A 62 26.48 2.53 13.93
C GLU A 62 26.68 1.18 14.67
N LYS A 63 25.77 0.24 14.47
CA LYS A 63 25.81 -1.11 15.07
C LYS A 63 26.66 -2.11 14.26
N ASN A 64 26.99 -1.77 13.01
CA ASN A 64 27.71 -2.64 12.08
C ASN A 64 28.91 -1.90 11.46
N PRO A 65 30.01 -1.69 12.22
CA PRO A 65 31.21 -1.01 11.70
C PRO A 65 31.73 -1.66 10.41
N GLY A 66 32.04 -0.86 9.39
CA GLY A 66 32.47 -1.33 8.08
C GLY A 66 31.31 -1.59 7.10
N VAL A 67 30.06 -1.28 7.48
CA VAL A 67 28.89 -1.34 6.59
C VAL A 67 28.38 0.06 6.31
N LYS A 68 27.95 0.28 5.07
CA LYS A 68 27.20 1.46 4.63
C LYS A 68 25.87 1.02 4.04
N VAL A 69 24.81 1.80 4.23
CA VAL A 69 23.52 1.60 3.61
C VAL A 69 23.14 2.82 2.78
N GLN A 70 23.16 2.65 1.48
CA GLN A 70 22.71 3.67 0.54
C GLN A 70 21.20 3.55 0.37
N VAL A 71 20.45 4.52 0.90
CA VAL A 71 19.00 4.60 0.72
C VAL A 71 18.71 5.22 -0.65
N GLU A 72 18.02 4.45 -1.51
CA GLU A 72 17.63 4.85 -2.86
C GLU A 72 16.14 5.24 -2.88
N ALA A 73 15.87 6.53 -2.96
CA ALA A 73 14.52 7.06 -3.04
C ALA A 73 13.98 6.98 -4.47
N TYR A 74 13.09 6.05 -4.73
CA TYR A 74 12.48 5.87 -6.05
C TYR A 74 11.22 6.73 -6.23
N GLY A 75 10.54 7.10 -5.12
CA GLY A 75 9.33 7.93 -5.13
C GLY A 75 8.21 7.33 -5.96
N ASP A 76 7.41 8.18 -6.61
CA ASP A 76 6.25 7.78 -7.43
C ASP A 76 6.59 6.82 -8.59
N GLY A 77 7.86 6.75 -8.98
CA GLY A 77 8.35 5.81 -10.01
C GLY A 77 8.86 4.48 -9.45
N PHE A 78 8.53 4.12 -8.20
CA PHE A 78 9.12 2.97 -7.51
C PHE A 78 9.01 1.67 -8.30
N ASP A 79 7.81 1.26 -8.70
CA ASP A 79 7.61 -0.01 -9.41
C ASP A 79 8.35 -0.06 -10.75
N GLN A 80 8.36 1.04 -11.50
CA GLN A 80 9.05 1.14 -12.78
C GLN A 80 10.57 1.04 -12.61
N LYS A 81 11.13 1.75 -11.63
CA LYS A 81 12.56 1.73 -11.33
C LYS A 81 13.00 0.37 -10.79
N LEU A 82 12.18 -0.22 -9.92
CA LEU A 82 12.45 -1.55 -9.37
C LEU A 82 12.43 -2.60 -10.49
N ALA A 83 11.41 -2.61 -11.34
CA ALA A 83 11.33 -3.51 -12.48
C ALA A 83 12.52 -3.34 -13.44
N ALA A 84 12.93 -2.10 -13.71
CA ALA A 84 14.11 -1.80 -14.54
C ALA A 84 15.41 -2.32 -13.91
N SER A 85 15.57 -2.22 -12.59
CA SER A 85 16.75 -2.70 -11.87
C SER A 85 16.88 -4.22 -11.92
N PHE A 86 15.77 -4.95 -11.75
CA PHE A 86 15.73 -6.41 -11.91
C PHE A 86 16.00 -6.81 -13.37
N GLY A 87 15.40 -6.11 -14.34
CA GLY A 87 15.64 -6.37 -15.77
C GLY A 87 17.09 -6.14 -16.18
N ALA A 88 17.75 -5.17 -15.57
CA ALA A 88 19.17 -4.88 -15.78
C ALA A 88 20.13 -5.83 -14.99
N LYS A 89 19.59 -6.75 -14.19
CA LYS A 89 20.35 -7.63 -13.28
C LYS A 89 21.24 -6.86 -12.29
N ASN A 90 20.75 -5.72 -11.85
CA ASN A 90 21.41 -4.85 -10.88
C ASN A 90 20.38 -4.31 -9.87
N PRO A 91 19.62 -5.20 -9.18
CA PRO A 91 18.66 -4.77 -8.17
C PRO A 91 19.37 -4.17 -6.94
N PRO A 92 18.69 -3.35 -6.13
CA PRO A 92 19.15 -3.06 -4.77
C PRO A 92 19.23 -4.33 -3.93
N ASP A 93 20.09 -4.37 -2.90
CA ASP A 93 20.23 -5.55 -2.03
C ASP A 93 18.98 -5.79 -1.21
N MET A 94 18.35 -4.71 -0.74
CA MET A 94 17.08 -4.73 -0.02
C MET A 94 16.11 -3.72 -0.61
N MET A 95 14.83 -3.94 -0.43
CA MET A 95 13.78 -3.05 -0.91
C MET A 95 12.50 -3.15 -0.09
N TYR A 96 11.76 -2.05 -0.04
CA TYR A 96 10.35 -2.11 0.26
C TYR A 96 9.63 -2.94 -0.81
N MET A 97 8.70 -3.80 -0.38
CA MET A 97 7.94 -4.66 -1.26
C MET A 97 6.47 -4.71 -0.83
N TRP A 98 5.58 -4.61 -1.81
CA TRP A 98 4.15 -4.84 -1.66
C TRP A 98 3.64 -5.86 -2.68
N ASN A 99 4.20 -5.86 -3.90
CA ASN A 99 3.73 -6.67 -5.03
C ASN A 99 4.50 -8.01 -5.11
N PHE A 100 4.34 -8.85 -4.10
CA PHE A 100 5.00 -10.16 -4.04
C PHE A 100 4.67 -11.06 -5.23
N PRO A 101 3.43 -11.13 -5.75
CA PRO A 101 3.14 -11.95 -6.94
C PRO A 101 4.00 -11.63 -8.16
N ALA A 102 4.39 -10.36 -8.33
CA ALA A 102 5.22 -9.95 -9.46
C ALA A 102 6.72 -10.22 -9.27
N TYR A 103 7.19 -10.25 -8.02
CA TYR A 103 8.64 -10.21 -7.75
C TYR A 103 9.19 -11.38 -6.94
N TYR A 104 8.36 -12.27 -6.32
CA TYR A 104 8.85 -13.30 -5.38
C TYR A 104 9.92 -14.21 -5.98
N GLU A 105 9.91 -14.51 -7.29
CA GLU A 105 10.93 -15.31 -7.95
C GLU A 105 12.32 -14.63 -7.98
N SER A 106 12.34 -13.31 -7.89
CA SER A 106 13.53 -12.45 -7.84
C SER A 106 13.97 -12.09 -6.42
N LEU A 107 13.18 -12.50 -5.41
CA LEU A 107 13.47 -12.28 -4.00
C LEU A 107 14.09 -13.53 -3.36
N GLU A 108 14.89 -13.33 -2.33
CA GLU A 108 15.42 -14.39 -1.49
C GLU A 108 14.36 -14.86 -0.50
N PRO A 109 14.03 -16.16 -0.43
CA PRO A 109 13.17 -16.68 0.62
C PRO A 109 13.90 -16.57 1.97
N LEU A 110 13.21 -16.03 2.97
CA LEU A 110 13.80 -15.75 4.28
C LEU A 110 13.73 -16.94 5.24
N ASP A 111 13.03 -18.01 4.88
CA ASP A 111 12.76 -19.16 5.75
C ASP A 111 14.04 -19.73 6.39
N ALA A 112 15.11 -19.92 5.59
CA ALA A 112 16.38 -20.47 6.09
C ALA A 112 17.08 -19.52 7.09
N TYR A 113 16.86 -18.22 7.00
CA TYR A 113 17.38 -17.24 7.95
C TYR A 113 16.54 -17.16 9.21
N LEU A 114 15.22 -17.36 9.07
CA LEU A 114 14.27 -17.31 10.18
C LEU A 114 14.33 -18.60 11.01
N GLU A 115 14.69 -19.73 10.40
CA GLU A 115 14.85 -21.01 11.09
C GLU A 115 15.98 -20.90 12.12
N GLY A 116 15.62 -21.00 13.40
CA GLY A 116 16.57 -20.90 14.51
C GLY A 116 16.96 -19.47 14.93
N ASP A 117 16.45 -18.43 14.28
CA ASP A 117 16.64 -17.04 14.71
C ASP A 117 15.63 -16.65 15.79
N THR A 118 15.92 -17.05 17.03
CA THR A 118 15.04 -16.75 18.18
C THR A 118 14.97 -15.26 18.53
N GLU A 119 15.93 -14.45 18.07
CA GLU A 119 15.92 -12.99 18.31
C GLU A 119 14.93 -12.27 17.39
N MET A 120 14.53 -12.89 16.27
CA MET A 120 13.50 -12.31 15.39
C MET A 120 12.14 -12.31 16.08
N ASP A 121 11.86 -13.27 16.98
CA ASP A 121 10.61 -13.39 17.71
C ASP A 121 9.39 -13.25 16.80
N MET A 122 9.18 -14.28 15.98
CA MET A 122 8.12 -14.28 14.95
C MET A 122 6.72 -14.20 15.56
N ASP A 123 6.53 -14.67 16.78
CA ASP A 123 5.24 -14.67 17.49
C ASP A 123 4.84 -13.25 17.95
N ASP A 124 5.80 -12.31 18.01
CA ASP A 124 5.53 -10.90 18.33
C ASP A 124 4.94 -10.09 17.15
N PHE A 125 4.81 -10.69 15.97
CA PHE A 125 4.18 -10.03 14.82
C PHE A 125 2.70 -10.41 14.72
N TYR A 126 1.89 -9.50 14.16
CA TYR A 126 0.54 -9.84 13.72
C TYR A 126 0.62 -10.82 12.52
N GLN A 127 0.28 -12.09 12.78
CA GLN A 127 0.50 -13.18 11.82
C GLN A 127 -0.20 -12.99 10.46
N GLY A 128 -1.37 -12.34 10.45
CA GLY A 128 -2.09 -12.02 9.22
C GLY A 128 -1.29 -11.17 8.21
N LEU A 129 -0.28 -10.42 8.68
CA LEU A 129 0.57 -9.60 7.80
C LEU A 129 1.50 -10.45 6.91
N PHE A 130 1.88 -11.65 7.37
CA PHE A 130 2.71 -12.56 6.58
C PHE A 130 1.96 -13.12 5.35
N ASN A 131 0.63 -13.13 5.35
CA ASN A 131 -0.15 -13.51 4.16
C ASN A 131 0.15 -12.61 2.96
N TYR A 132 0.58 -11.37 3.20
CA TYR A 132 0.92 -10.39 2.17
C TYR A 132 2.36 -10.50 1.67
N SER A 133 3.27 -11.10 2.43
CA SER A 133 4.69 -11.25 2.12
C SER A 133 5.14 -12.69 1.92
N SER A 134 4.19 -13.63 1.86
CA SER A 134 4.45 -15.04 1.61
C SER A 134 3.89 -15.50 0.28
N MET A 135 4.64 -16.31 -0.45
CA MET A 135 4.22 -16.93 -1.71
C MET A 135 4.61 -18.41 -1.70
N ASN A 136 3.68 -19.28 -2.09
CA ASN A 136 3.93 -20.72 -2.16
C ASN A 136 4.46 -21.32 -0.84
N GLY A 137 3.97 -20.82 0.31
CA GLY A 137 4.35 -21.29 1.64
C GLY A 137 5.74 -20.82 2.12
N LYS A 138 6.36 -19.84 1.44
CA LYS A 138 7.64 -19.25 1.83
C LYS A 138 7.50 -17.76 2.11
N VAL A 139 8.24 -17.26 3.08
CA VAL A 139 8.32 -15.84 3.46
C VAL A 139 9.37 -15.14 2.60
N TYR A 140 8.98 -14.07 1.88
CA TYR A 140 9.88 -13.29 1.03
C TYR A 140 10.12 -11.87 1.55
N GLY A 141 9.50 -11.48 2.65
CA GLY A 141 9.72 -10.19 3.26
C GLY A 141 9.21 -10.16 4.70
N MET A 142 9.92 -9.43 5.56
CA MET A 142 9.46 -9.16 6.92
C MET A 142 8.49 -7.99 6.91
N PRO A 143 7.29 -8.13 7.52
CA PRO A 143 6.36 -7.03 7.64
C PRO A 143 7.04 -5.79 8.21
N ALA A 144 6.87 -4.67 7.53
CA ALA A 144 7.53 -3.42 7.87
C ALA A 144 6.55 -2.41 8.47
N GLY A 145 5.39 -2.24 7.87
CA GLY A 145 4.32 -1.38 8.31
C GLY A 145 3.01 -1.82 7.67
N PHE A 146 1.91 -1.37 8.24
CA PHE A 146 0.60 -1.59 7.66
C PHE A 146 -0.36 -0.45 7.98
N THR A 147 -1.45 -0.43 7.28
CA THR A 147 -2.66 0.29 7.67
C THR A 147 -3.88 -0.52 7.21
N THR A 148 -5.00 -0.31 7.89
CA THR A 148 -6.34 -0.69 7.42
C THR A 148 -7.10 0.57 7.02
N ARG A 149 -8.33 0.44 6.55
CA ARG A 149 -9.21 1.57 6.29
C ARG A 149 -10.10 1.82 7.51
N VAL A 150 -10.28 3.11 7.84
CA VAL A 150 -11.24 3.59 8.84
C VAL A 150 -11.94 4.82 8.31
N VAL A 151 -13.05 5.21 8.92
CA VAL A 151 -13.73 6.46 8.60
C VAL A 151 -13.30 7.54 9.59
N TYR A 152 -12.66 8.59 9.08
CA TYR A 152 -12.46 9.85 9.78
C TYR A 152 -13.75 10.67 9.73
N TYR A 153 -14.16 11.27 10.85
CA TYR A 153 -15.33 12.14 10.90
C TYR A 153 -15.02 13.48 11.57
N ASN A 154 -15.51 14.56 10.98
CA ASN A 154 -15.29 15.93 11.45
C ASN A 154 -16.34 16.27 12.50
N LYS A 155 -15.94 16.33 13.78
CA LYS A 155 -16.83 16.57 14.93
C LYS A 155 -17.55 17.90 14.84
N ASP A 156 -16.89 18.95 14.36
CA ASP A 156 -17.51 20.28 14.26
C ASP A 156 -18.69 20.29 13.28
N LEU A 157 -18.60 19.53 12.18
CA LEU A 157 -19.71 19.41 11.22
C LEU A 157 -20.86 18.56 11.77
N PHE A 158 -20.55 17.51 12.53
CA PHE A 158 -21.56 16.70 13.23
C PHE A 158 -22.28 17.53 14.29
N ASP A 159 -21.54 18.26 15.12
CA ASP A 159 -22.09 19.12 16.18
C ASP A 159 -22.97 20.23 15.59
N ALA A 160 -22.50 20.91 14.53
CA ALA A 160 -23.25 21.96 13.86
C ALA A 160 -24.56 21.48 13.26
N ALA A 161 -24.63 20.22 12.83
CA ALA A 161 -25.85 19.60 12.29
C ALA A 161 -26.69 18.89 13.36
N ASN A 162 -26.21 18.85 14.61
CA ASN A 162 -26.81 18.08 15.70
C ASN A 162 -27.02 16.60 15.35
N VAL A 163 -26.02 15.99 14.68
CA VAL A 163 -25.98 14.58 14.31
C VAL A 163 -25.07 13.84 15.30
N PRO A 164 -25.52 12.73 15.91
CA PRO A 164 -24.67 11.93 16.78
C PRO A 164 -23.44 11.38 16.02
N TYR A 165 -22.29 11.30 16.72
CA TYR A 165 -21.08 10.68 16.16
C TYR A 165 -21.31 9.20 15.87
N PRO A 166 -20.70 8.67 14.80
CA PRO A 166 -20.75 7.23 14.51
C PRO A 166 -20.06 6.43 15.61
N LYS A 167 -20.52 5.21 15.83
CA LYS A 167 -20.00 4.29 16.84
C LYS A 167 -19.67 2.96 16.19
N ASP A 168 -18.84 2.17 16.83
CA ASP A 168 -18.55 0.80 16.42
C ASP A 168 -19.86 0.01 16.16
N GLY A 169 -19.86 -0.78 15.10
CA GLY A 169 -21.03 -1.55 14.69
C GLY A 169 -22.11 -0.76 13.92
N TRP A 170 -21.83 0.49 13.52
CA TRP A 170 -22.72 1.23 12.62
C TRP A 170 -22.78 0.58 11.22
N THR A 171 -23.83 0.89 10.49
CA THR A 171 -24.14 0.22 9.22
C THR A 171 -23.96 1.15 8.01
N TRP A 172 -23.92 0.58 6.80
CA TRP A 172 -23.96 1.35 5.57
C TRP A 172 -25.28 2.15 5.42
N ASP A 173 -26.37 1.68 5.99
CA ASP A 173 -27.61 2.47 6.07
C ASP A 173 -27.42 3.70 6.95
N ASP A 174 -26.78 3.54 8.12
CA ASP A 174 -26.45 4.68 9.00
C ASP A 174 -25.53 5.66 8.27
N PHE A 175 -24.50 5.13 7.57
CA PHE A 175 -23.54 5.93 6.80
C PHE A 175 -24.26 6.80 5.76
N GLN A 176 -25.17 6.21 4.97
CA GLN A 176 -25.93 6.93 3.96
C GLN A 176 -26.85 8.00 4.59
N GLN A 177 -27.55 7.65 5.65
CA GLN A 177 -28.44 8.58 6.35
C GLN A 177 -27.66 9.75 6.99
N ILE A 178 -26.52 9.47 7.62
CA ILE A 178 -25.63 10.48 8.20
C ILE A 178 -25.07 11.35 7.09
N SER A 179 -24.58 10.77 5.99
CA SER A 179 -24.06 11.52 4.84
C SER A 179 -25.10 12.51 4.31
N LYS A 180 -26.34 12.09 4.19
CA LYS A 180 -27.45 12.95 3.74
C LYS A 180 -27.72 14.09 4.71
N LYS A 181 -27.75 13.83 6.01
CA LYS A 181 -28.01 14.86 7.06
C LYS A 181 -26.89 15.90 7.13
N LEU A 182 -25.65 15.51 6.84
CA LEU A 182 -24.46 16.38 6.88
C LEU A 182 -24.22 17.13 5.57
N SER A 183 -25.02 16.88 4.53
CA SER A 183 -24.85 17.50 3.22
C SER A 183 -25.67 18.78 3.06
N ASP A 184 -24.99 19.85 2.66
CA ASP A 184 -25.59 21.10 2.20
C ASP A 184 -24.88 21.57 0.93
N PRO A 185 -25.32 21.10 -0.25
CA PRO A 185 -24.69 21.45 -1.53
C PRO A 185 -24.66 22.97 -1.80
N SER A 186 -25.57 23.75 -1.19
CA SER A 186 -25.60 25.21 -1.33
C SER A 186 -24.36 25.86 -0.69
N LYS A 187 -23.81 25.23 0.35
CA LYS A 187 -22.56 25.62 1.03
C LYS A 187 -21.34 24.87 0.54
N LYS A 188 -21.50 24.02 -0.50
CA LYS A 188 -20.46 23.09 -0.96
C LYS A 188 -19.92 22.21 0.17
N GLN A 189 -20.82 21.75 1.04
CA GLN A 189 -20.56 20.84 2.13
C GLN A 189 -21.26 19.50 1.83
N TYR A 190 -20.55 18.40 2.01
CA TYR A 190 -21.06 17.06 1.70
C TYR A 190 -20.79 16.10 2.86
N GLY A 191 -21.61 15.07 2.97
CA GLY A 191 -21.46 14.04 4.00
C GLY A 191 -20.17 13.26 3.83
N VAL A 192 -19.77 12.95 2.58
CA VAL A 192 -18.58 12.14 2.32
C VAL A 192 -17.87 12.55 1.02
N GLY A 193 -16.55 12.35 0.98
CA GLY A 193 -15.75 12.42 -0.23
C GLY A 193 -15.56 11.04 -0.84
N ILE A 194 -15.65 10.93 -2.16
CA ILE A 194 -15.39 9.68 -2.91
C ILE A 194 -14.37 9.97 -4.01
N VAL A 195 -13.36 9.12 -4.15
CA VAL A 195 -12.38 9.25 -5.22
C VAL A 195 -13.04 8.93 -6.57
N PRO A 196 -12.81 9.71 -7.65
CA PRO A 196 -13.44 9.51 -8.96
C PRO A 196 -13.17 8.13 -9.57
N GLU A 197 -11.98 7.61 -9.37
CA GLU A 197 -11.54 6.30 -9.83
C GLU A 197 -11.07 5.51 -8.61
N PRO A 198 -12.00 4.95 -7.81
CA PRO A 198 -11.63 4.26 -6.59
C PRO A 198 -10.77 3.03 -6.92
N ASP A 199 -9.73 2.83 -6.11
CA ASP A 199 -8.93 1.62 -6.24
C ASP A 199 -9.80 0.41 -5.87
N THR A 200 -9.93 -0.52 -6.79
CA THR A 200 -10.71 -1.75 -6.54
C THR A 200 -10.13 -2.60 -5.42
N TYR A 201 -8.85 -2.44 -5.11
CA TYR A 201 -8.23 -3.03 -3.94
C TYR A 201 -8.91 -2.54 -2.64
N ASP A 202 -9.07 -1.22 -2.49
CA ASP A 202 -9.74 -0.63 -1.32
C ASP A 202 -11.22 -1.01 -1.25
N LEU A 203 -11.88 -1.16 -2.39
CA LEU A 203 -13.29 -1.58 -2.45
C LEU A 203 -13.55 -3.02 -1.99
N GLN A 204 -12.51 -3.86 -1.89
CA GLN A 204 -12.68 -5.24 -1.41
C GLN A 204 -13.26 -5.26 0.01
N GLY A 205 -12.81 -4.39 0.90
CA GLY A 205 -13.36 -4.30 2.26
C GLY A 205 -14.86 -4.04 2.29
N LEU A 206 -15.35 -3.13 1.44
CA LEU A 206 -16.77 -2.86 1.26
C LEU A 206 -17.54 -4.11 0.77
N VAL A 207 -17.03 -4.76 -0.27
CA VAL A 207 -17.64 -5.93 -0.89
C VAL A 207 -17.65 -7.13 0.06
N TRP A 208 -16.53 -7.41 0.74
CA TRP A 208 -16.43 -8.48 1.74
C TRP A 208 -17.36 -8.25 2.93
N SER A 209 -17.51 -7.00 3.38
CA SER A 209 -18.45 -6.65 4.45
C SER A 209 -19.90 -7.00 4.10
N ASN A 210 -20.25 -7.01 2.82
CA ASN A 210 -21.57 -7.46 2.35
C ASN A 210 -21.65 -8.97 2.08
N GLY A 211 -20.53 -9.69 2.20
CA GLY A 211 -20.42 -11.14 1.89
C GLY A 211 -20.20 -11.42 0.40
N GLY A 212 -19.92 -10.40 -0.41
CA GLY A 212 -19.49 -10.53 -1.79
C GLY A 212 -17.99 -10.73 -1.93
N SER A 213 -17.51 -10.88 -3.15
CA SER A 213 -16.09 -10.89 -3.52
C SER A 213 -15.94 -10.59 -5.00
N PHE A 214 -14.78 -10.12 -5.43
CA PHE A 214 -14.51 -9.95 -6.86
C PHE A 214 -14.08 -11.24 -7.57
N ILE A 215 -13.57 -12.22 -6.80
CA ILE A 215 -13.05 -13.48 -7.31
C ILE A 215 -13.30 -14.60 -6.30
N SER A 216 -13.38 -15.85 -6.74
CA SER A 216 -13.45 -17.01 -5.85
C SER A 216 -12.23 -17.14 -4.95
N ALA A 217 -12.39 -17.76 -3.78
CA ALA A 217 -11.29 -17.95 -2.81
C ALA A 217 -10.11 -18.76 -3.37
N ASP A 218 -10.33 -19.59 -4.39
CA ASP A 218 -9.29 -20.35 -5.09
C ASP A 218 -8.71 -19.61 -6.31
N GLY A 219 -9.14 -18.37 -6.57
CA GLY A 219 -8.67 -17.51 -7.64
C GLY A 219 -9.09 -17.94 -9.06
N LYS A 220 -10.03 -18.89 -9.21
CA LYS A 220 -10.34 -19.52 -10.50
C LYS A 220 -11.61 -19.03 -11.18
N ALA A 221 -12.43 -18.24 -10.51
CA ALA A 221 -13.68 -17.75 -11.06
C ALA A 221 -13.97 -16.30 -10.64
N VAL A 222 -14.38 -15.48 -11.59
CA VAL A 222 -14.95 -14.14 -11.35
C VAL A 222 -16.48 -14.15 -11.49
N LYS A 223 -17.03 -15.06 -12.31
CA LYS A 223 -18.46 -15.22 -12.51
C LYS A 223 -19.14 -15.73 -11.23
N GLY A 224 -20.22 -15.05 -10.82
CA GLY A 224 -20.93 -15.35 -9.58
C GLY A 224 -20.28 -14.75 -8.33
N TYR A 225 -19.17 -14.04 -8.50
CA TYR A 225 -18.46 -13.28 -7.46
C TYR A 225 -18.46 -11.79 -7.81
N MET A 226 -17.74 -11.39 -8.85
CA MET A 226 -17.66 -9.99 -9.28
C MET A 226 -19.04 -9.40 -9.64
N ASN A 227 -19.96 -10.23 -10.12
CA ASN A 227 -21.34 -9.88 -10.48
C ASN A 227 -22.38 -10.50 -9.55
N SER A 228 -22.00 -10.86 -8.31
CA SER A 228 -22.99 -11.30 -7.32
C SER A 228 -23.89 -10.15 -6.89
N PRO A 229 -25.11 -10.43 -6.41
CA PRO A 229 -26.01 -9.40 -5.88
C PRO A 229 -25.34 -8.54 -4.80
N GLU A 230 -24.56 -9.16 -3.89
CA GLU A 230 -23.84 -8.49 -2.81
C GLU A 230 -22.77 -7.54 -3.33
N THR A 231 -22.04 -7.95 -4.36
CA THR A 231 -21.02 -7.09 -5.01
C THR A 231 -21.69 -5.92 -5.73
N ILE A 232 -22.76 -6.17 -6.49
CA ILE A 232 -23.51 -5.13 -7.19
C ILE A 232 -24.05 -4.09 -6.20
N GLU A 233 -24.74 -4.53 -5.14
CA GLU A 233 -25.27 -3.68 -4.08
C GLU A 233 -24.18 -2.80 -3.45
N SER A 234 -23.01 -3.40 -3.13
CA SER A 234 -21.89 -2.68 -2.53
C SER A 234 -21.39 -1.54 -3.43
N ILE A 235 -21.25 -1.78 -4.72
CA ILE A 235 -20.81 -0.74 -5.66
C ILE A 235 -21.89 0.32 -5.89
N GLU A 236 -23.16 -0.06 -5.88
CA GLU A 236 -24.30 0.87 -6.05
C GLU A 236 -24.41 1.89 -4.90
N ILE A 237 -24.02 1.54 -3.67
CA ILE A 237 -24.01 2.47 -2.54
C ILE A 237 -23.22 3.74 -2.89
N LEU A 238 -22.03 3.61 -3.48
CA LEU A 238 -21.19 4.75 -3.85
C LEU A 238 -21.86 5.64 -4.91
N SER A 239 -22.42 5.00 -5.93
CA SER A 239 -23.16 5.69 -7.00
C SER A 239 -24.41 6.41 -6.46
N ASN A 240 -25.15 5.78 -5.53
CA ASN A 240 -26.34 6.37 -4.92
C ASN A 240 -26.01 7.60 -4.07
N LEU A 241 -24.94 7.56 -3.27
CA LEU A 241 -24.46 8.72 -2.52
C LEU A 241 -24.19 9.93 -3.42
N LEU A 242 -23.60 9.70 -4.61
CA LEU A 242 -23.35 10.77 -5.60
C LEU A 242 -24.64 11.28 -6.23
N LYS A 243 -25.56 10.39 -6.63
CA LYS A 243 -26.87 10.74 -7.21
C LYS A 243 -27.71 11.58 -6.25
N GLU A 244 -27.70 11.23 -4.96
CA GLU A 244 -28.41 11.94 -3.90
C GLU A 244 -27.71 13.24 -3.46
N LYS A 245 -26.55 13.55 -4.00
CA LYS A 245 -25.70 14.68 -3.60
C LYS A 245 -25.30 14.64 -2.11
N SER A 246 -25.24 13.44 -1.54
CA SER A 246 -24.72 13.18 -0.20
C SER A 246 -23.21 13.01 -0.21
N ALA A 247 -22.64 12.77 -1.39
CA ALA A 247 -21.20 12.68 -1.63
C ALA A 247 -20.74 13.67 -2.69
N VAL A 248 -19.43 13.93 -2.68
CA VAL A 248 -18.73 14.69 -3.72
C VAL A 248 -17.48 13.93 -4.17
N LEU A 249 -17.18 14.03 -5.45
CA LEU A 249 -15.91 13.51 -5.98
C LEU A 249 -14.76 14.39 -5.51
N VAL A 250 -13.70 13.77 -4.98
CA VAL A 250 -12.49 14.41 -4.46
C VAL A 250 -11.24 13.78 -5.05
N GLY A 251 -10.19 14.56 -5.27
CA GLY A 251 -8.97 14.08 -5.94
C GLY A 251 -9.10 13.98 -7.46
N GLY A 252 -8.14 13.37 -8.11
CA GLY A 252 -8.00 13.36 -9.57
C GLY A 252 -7.07 14.47 -10.06
N LYS A 253 -6.87 14.53 -11.40
CA LYS A 253 -5.78 15.33 -12.02
C LYS A 253 -5.81 16.83 -11.74
N ASN A 254 -6.95 17.42 -11.35
CA ASN A 254 -7.09 18.86 -11.15
C ASN A 254 -7.94 19.19 -9.92
N GLN A 255 -8.09 18.26 -8.99
CA GLN A 255 -8.91 18.43 -7.77
C GLN A 255 -8.04 18.29 -6.54
N GLN A 256 -8.46 18.93 -5.44
CA GLN A 256 -7.82 18.76 -4.15
C GLN A 256 -8.00 17.32 -3.66
N SER A 257 -7.01 16.82 -2.91
CA SER A 257 -7.09 15.50 -2.29
C SER A 257 -8.24 15.43 -1.27
N GLY A 258 -8.72 14.22 -1.00
CA GLY A 258 -9.74 14.03 0.04
C GLY A 258 -9.28 14.54 1.39
N ASP A 259 -8.00 14.38 1.73
CA ASP A 259 -7.39 14.89 2.96
C ASP A 259 -7.49 16.42 3.06
N ASP A 260 -7.21 17.15 1.97
CA ASP A 260 -7.29 18.61 1.95
C ASP A 260 -8.73 19.11 2.03
N ILE A 261 -9.64 18.44 1.35
CA ILE A 261 -11.08 18.72 1.39
C ILE A 261 -11.66 18.47 2.78
N PHE A 262 -11.21 17.39 3.45
CA PHE A 262 -11.57 17.09 4.83
C PHE A 262 -11.01 18.16 5.80
N LYS A 263 -9.74 18.52 5.67
CA LYS A 263 -9.11 19.62 6.44
C LYS A 263 -9.85 20.95 6.26
N ALA A 264 -10.34 21.21 5.06
CA ALA A 264 -11.11 22.41 4.75
C ALA A 264 -12.56 22.38 5.30
N GLY A 265 -13.01 21.31 5.96
CA GLY A 265 -14.36 21.15 6.48
C GLY A 265 -15.43 21.11 5.39
N LYS A 266 -15.10 20.60 4.19
CA LYS A 266 -16.03 20.48 3.06
C LYS A 266 -16.66 19.11 2.92
N ILE A 267 -16.07 18.08 3.55
CA ILE A 267 -16.65 16.77 3.72
C ILE A 267 -16.66 16.42 5.20
N ALA A 268 -17.73 15.79 5.66
CA ALA A 268 -17.91 15.44 7.06
C ALA A 268 -17.28 14.10 7.41
N MET A 269 -17.18 13.18 6.44
CA MET A 269 -16.58 11.86 6.58
C MET A 269 -15.61 11.60 5.45
N TRP A 270 -14.52 10.88 5.78
CA TRP A 270 -13.47 10.50 4.84
C TRP A 270 -12.92 9.13 5.19
N GLU A 271 -13.05 8.16 4.30
CA GLU A 271 -12.41 6.85 4.45
C GLU A 271 -10.97 6.93 4.01
N SER A 272 -10.04 6.55 4.89
CA SER A 272 -8.61 6.57 4.60
C SER A 272 -7.83 5.62 5.49
N GLY A 273 -6.54 5.44 5.18
CA GLY A 273 -5.56 4.78 6.04
C GLY A 273 -5.07 5.67 7.18
N ILE A 274 -3.90 5.29 7.75
CA ILE A 274 -3.27 6.05 8.85
C ILE A 274 -2.63 7.38 8.38
N TRP A 275 -2.35 7.50 7.08
CA TRP A 275 -1.51 8.58 6.52
C TRP A 275 -1.93 10.01 6.87
N PRO A 276 -3.21 10.39 6.83
CA PRO A 276 -3.61 11.76 7.13
C PRO A 276 -3.64 12.10 8.62
N LEU A 277 -3.55 11.08 9.52
CA LEU A 277 -3.75 11.27 10.95
C LEU A 277 -2.83 12.33 11.55
N ALA A 278 -1.53 12.27 11.26
CA ALA A 278 -0.56 13.25 11.76
C ALA A 278 -0.86 14.66 11.23
N GLY A 279 -1.14 14.79 9.93
CA GLY A 279 -1.48 16.06 9.30
C GLY A 279 -2.79 16.67 9.83
N PHE A 280 -3.79 15.85 10.17
CA PHE A 280 -5.03 16.33 10.78
C PHE A 280 -4.81 16.80 12.21
N LYS A 281 -3.97 16.10 13.00
CA LYS A 281 -3.56 16.53 14.35
C LYS A 281 -2.80 17.86 14.29
N GLU A 282 -1.84 18.01 13.37
CA GLU A 282 -1.06 19.24 13.18
C GLU A 282 -1.95 20.41 12.77
N ALA A 283 -2.90 20.18 11.86
CA ALA A 283 -3.88 21.17 11.44
C ALA A 283 -4.94 21.48 12.52
N LYS A 284 -4.88 20.82 13.69
CA LYS A 284 -5.81 20.97 14.81
C LYS A 284 -7.27 20.77 14.43
N ILE A 285 -7.54 19.84 13.52
CA ILE A 285 -8.91 19.44 13.17
C ILE A 285 -9.54 18.74 14.38
N ASN A 286 -10.77 19.08 14.70
CA ASN A 286 -11.57 18.36 15.70
C ASN A 286 -12.23 17.16 15.03
N PHE A 287 -11.60 16.00 15.11
CA PHE A 287 -12.05 14.79 14.41
C PHE A 287 -12.05 13.56 15.33
N GLY A 288 -12.67 12.51 14.86
CA GLY A 288 -12.57 11.17 15.38
C GLY A 288 -12.35 10.16 14.25
N THR A 289 -12.07 8.93 14.63
CA THR A 289 -12.01 7.79 13.74
C THR A 289 -12.98 6.72 14.24
N VAL A 290 -13.49 5.91 13.32
CA VAL A 290 -14.38 4.79 13.62
C VAL A 290 -14.12 3.69 12.58
N GLU A 291 -14.44 2.44 12.91
CA GLU A 291 -14.41 1.32 11.97
C GLU A 291 -15.24 1.62 10.72
N VAL A 292 -14.93 0.98 9.58
CA VAL A 292 -15.80 1.09 8.39
C VAL A 292 -17.19 0.47 8.71
N PRO A 293 -18.26 0.91 8.01
CA PRO A 293 -19.60 0.42 8.28
C PRO A 293 -19.78 -1.08 7.97
N SER A 294 -20.71 -1.71 8.66
CA SER A 294 -21.15 -3.09 8.43
C SER A 294 -22.40 -3.15 7.54
N PHE A 295 -22.76 -4.32 7.03
CA PHE A 295 -24.03 -4.58 6.33
C PHE A 295 -24.99 -5.33 7.25
N GLY A 296 -25.83 -4.59 7.96
CA GLY A 296 -26.75 -5.17 8.96
C GLY A 296 -25.96 -5.97 10.01
N ASP A 297 -26.30 -7.25 10.15
CA ASP A 297 -25.63 -8.15 11.10
C ASP A 297 -24.31 -8.75 10.58
N LYS A 298 -23.93 -8.50 9.32
CA LYS A 298 -22.66 -8.96 8.76
C LYS A 298 -21.53 -8.05 9.30
N PRO A 299 -20.45 -8.61 9.82
CA PRO A 299 -19.37 -7.80 10.37
C PRO A 299 -18.67 -6.98 9.28
N ALA A 300 -18.25 -5.78 9.62
CA ALA A 300 -17.35 -5.01 8.76
C ALA A 300 -16.06 -5.78 8.54
N LYS A 301 -15.58 -5.81 7.31
CA LYS A 301 -14.31 -6.44 6.90
C LYS A 301 -13.30 -5.38 6.52
N GLY A 302 -12.03 -5.59 6.90
CA GLY A 302 -10.94 -4.71 6.57
C GLY A 302 -10.18 -5.15 5.33
N VAL A 303 -9.57 -4.20 4.66
CA VAL A 303 -8.48 -4.44 3.70
C VAL A 303 -7.18 -3.90 4.30
N ILE A 304 -6.10 -4.67 4.19
CA ILE A 304 -4.79 -4.30 4.74
C ILE A 304 -3.92 -3.77 3.60
N ALA A 305 -3.47 -2.52 3.69
CA ALA A 305 -2.32 -2.09 2.93
C ALA A 305 -1.06 -2.37 3.77
N SER A 306 -0.27 -3.34 3.34
CA SER A 306 0.94 -3.79 4.03
C SER A 306 2.17 -3.62 3.15
N SER A 307 3.27 -3.29 3.77
CA SER A 307 4.61 -3.32 3.19
C SER A 307 5.51 -4.25 3.97
N ALA A 308 6.48 -4.81 3.27
CA ALA A 308 7.53 -5.60 3.88
C ALA A 308 8.90 -5.14 3.39
N VAL A 309 9.96 -5.54 4.08
CA VAL A 309 11.33 -5.38 3.58
C VAL A 309 11.84 -6.74 3.14
N SER A 310 12.29 -6.78 1.89
CA SER A 310 12.75 -7.98 1.19
C SER A 310 14.22 -7.90 0.82
N VAL A 311 14.84 -9.05 0.58
CA VAL A 311 16.21 -9.19 0.08
C VAL A 311 16.17 -9.65 -1.38
N ALA A 312 16.97 -9.04 -2.25
CA ALA A 312 17.11 -9.49 -3.63
C ALA A 312 17.84 -10.84 -3.70
N LYS A 313 17.31 -11.77 -4.50
CA LYS A 313 17.94 -13.09 -4.73
C LYS A 313 19.33 -12.98 -5.36
N GLU A 314 19.57 -11.94 -6.15
CA GLU A 314 20.84 -11.67 -6.82
C GLU A 314 21.82 -10.83 -5.97
N SER A 315 21.44 -10.41 -4.74
CA SER A 315 22.35 -9.72 -3.83
C SER A 315 23.59 -10.58 -3.56
N LYS A 316 24.75 -9.95 -3.62
CA LYS A 316 26.03 -10.56 -3.25
C LYS A 316 26.28 -10.54 -1.74
N HIS A 317 25.43 -9.83 -1.00
CA HIS A 317 25.58 -9.57 0.45
C HIS A 317 24.34 -10.05 1.23
N LYS A 318 23.75 -11.18 0.87
CA LYS A 318 22.47 -11.68 1.41
C LYS A 318 22.43 -11.76 2.93
N ASP A 319 23.48 -12.29 3.57
CA ASP A 319 23.53 -12.40 5.03
C ASP A 319 23.54 -11.03 5.70
N LEU A 320 24.25 -10.07 5.11
CA LEU A 320 24.30 -8.71 5.63
C LEU A 320 22.98 -7.96 5.35
N ALA A 321 22.38 -8.20 4.18
CA ALA A 321 21.07 -7.69 3.82
C ALA A 321 19.98 -8.23 4.78
N TYR A 322 20.03 -9.53 5.11
CA TYR A 322 19.14 -10.11 6.12
C TYR A 322 19.34 -9.48 7.51
N LYS A 323 20.59 -9.21 7.93
CA LYS A 323 20.84 -8.48 9.18
C LYS A 323 20.19 -7.10 9.18
N PHE A 324 20.19 -6.41 8.04
CA PHE A 324 19.48 -5.14 7.91
C PHE A 324 17.97 -5.34 8.02
N VAL A 325 17.39 -6.34 7.34
CA VAL A 325 15.96 -6.68 7.42
C VAL A 325 15.57 -6.97 8.87
N LYS A 326 16.38 -7.76 9.59
CA LYS A 326 16.18 -8.06 11.01
C LYS A 326 16.19 -6.79 11.87
N PHE A 327 17.18 -5.92 11.70
CA PHE A 327 17.24 -4.64 12.41
C PHE A 327 16.04 -3.75 12.07
N TYR A 328 15.68 -3.67 10.79
CA TYR A 328 14.56 -2.87 10.30
C TYR A 328 13.23 -3.32 10.91
N SER A 329 13.08 -4.61 11.18
CA SER A 329 11.92 -5.23 11.82
C SER A 329 12.00 -5.27 13.35
N SER A 330 13.05 -4.69 13.96
CA SER A 330 13.21 -4.60 15.40
C SER A 330 12.26 -3.56 16.02
N ALA A 331 11.96 -3.72 17.31
CA ALA A 331 11.19 -2.73 18.06
C ALA A 331 11.79 -1.32 17.99
N GLU A 332 13.14 -1.21 17.98
CA GLU A 332 13.85 0.08 17.86
C GLU A 332 13.53 0.77 16.53
N ALA A 333 13.68 0.09 15.41
CA ALA A 333 13.46 0.67 14.09
C ALA A 333 11.97 0.92 13.81
N ILE A 334 11.08 0.04 14.30
CA ILE A 334 9.62 0.21 14.17
C ILE A 334 9.16 1.48 14.87
N LYS A 335 9.65 1.78 16.07
CA LYS A 335 9.31 3.01 16.81
C LYS A 335 9.78 4.29 16.13
N MET A 336 10.79 4.23 15.26
CA MET A 336 11.23 5.38 14.47
C MET A 336 10.27 5.71 13.33
N ARG A 337 9.48 4.73 12.84
CA ARG A 337 8.56 4.89 11.72
C ARG A 337 7.20 5.37 12.23
N THR A 338 6.82 6.59 11.86
CA THR A 338 5.60 7.23 12.34
C THR A 338 4.50 7.32 11.29
N ALA A 339 4.81 6.95 10.03
CA ALA A 339 3.88 6.98 8.92
C ALA A 339 3.03 5.69 8.79
N ASP A 340 3.49 4.60 9.40
CA ASP A 340 2.84 3.29 9.40
C ASP A 340 2.46 2.87 10.81
N LEU A 341 1.53 1.91 10.90
CA LEU A 341 1.22 1.28 12.18
C LEU A 341 2.27 0.20 12.49
N PRO A 342 2.71 0.11 13.77
CA PRO A 342 3.61 -0.94 14.23
C PRO A 342 3.08 -2.33 13.96
N VAL A 343 3.98 -3.20 13.45
CA VAL A 343 3.68 -4.59 13.10
C VAL A 343 3.96 -5.58 14.25
N ARG A 344 4.61 -5.11 15.33
CA ARG A 344 4.92 -5.92 16.52
C ARG A 344 3.95 -5.65 17.65
N ILE A 345 3.39 -6.72 18.21
CA ILE A 345 2.43 -6.68 19.32
C ILE A 345 3.03 -6.01 20.57
N SER A 346 4.29 -6.31 20.87
CA SER A 346 5.01 -5.70 22.00
C SER A 346 5.13 -4.18 21.86
N VAL A 347 5.43 -3.67 20.65
CA VAL A 347 5.56 -2.23 20.39
C VAL A 347 4.19 -1.54 20.51
N VAL A 348 3.14 -2.16 19.98
CA VAL A 348 1.77 -1.64 20.07
C VAL A 348 1.34 -1.50 21.52
N LYS A 349 1.62 -2.52 22.35
CA LYS A 349 1.34 -2.51 23.81
C LYS A 349 2.17 -1.45 24.54
N GLU A 350 3.47 -1.37 24.26
CA GLU A 350 4.37 -0.36 24.88
C GLU A 350 3.93 1.07 24.57
N MET A 351 3.49 1.32 23.33
CA MET A 351 3.01 2.63 22.88
C MET A 351 1.54 2.89 23.24
N ASN A 352 0.83 1.95 23.85
CA ASN A 352 -0.60 2.02 24.18
C ASN A 352 -1.50 2.37 22.98
N MET A 353 -1.16 1.93 21.78
CA MET A 353 -1.83 2.36 20.54
C MET A 353 -3.28 1.88 20.44
N GLU A 354 -3.58 0.69 20.95
CA GLU A 354 -4.96 0.17 20.98
C GLU A 354 -5.89 0.95 21.94
N GLN A 355 -5.32 1.75 22.84
CA GLN A 355 -6.07 2.60 23.76
C GLN A 355 -6.24 4.05 23.23
N ASP A 356 -5.48 4.46 22.21
CA ASP A 356 -5.69 5.73 21.54
C ASP A 356 -6.99 5.64 20.71
N PRO A 357 -8.04 6.43 21.03
CA PRO A 357 -9.32 6.35 20.31
C PRO A 357 -9.21 6.71 18.84
N LEU A 358 -8.13 7.38 18.41
CA LEU A 358 -7.88 7.70 16.99
C LEU A 358 -7.13 6.60 16.26
N VAL A 359 -6.53 5.65 16.98
CA VAL A 359 -5.71 4.57 16.40
C VAL A 359 -6.36 3.20 16.58
N SER A 360 -7.07 3.00 17.70
CA SER A 360 -7.76 1.74 18.02
C SER A 360 -8.61 1.18 16.88
N PRO A 361 -9.40 1.97 16.11
CA PRO A 361 -10.20 1.43 15.02
C PRO A 361 -9.37 0.73 13.94
N PHE A 362 -8.13 1.15 13.68
CA PHE A 362 -7.25 0.48 12.71
C PHE A 362 -6.89 -0.94 13.13
N TYR A 363 -6.58 -1.16 14.43
CA TYR A 363 -6.28 -2.50 14.95
C TYR A 363 -7.50 -3.39 14.99
N LYS A 364 -8.67 -2.84 15.34
CA LYS A 364 -9.95 -3.58 15.25
C LYS A 364 -10.26 -4.03 13.82
N MET A 365 -9.97 -3.17 12.83
CA MET A 365 -10.11 -3.54 11.43
C MET A 365 -9.06 -4.56 10.99
N LEU A 366 -7.83 -4.54 11.55
CA LEU A 366 -6.83 -5.58 11.29
C LEU A 366 -7.31 -6.97 11.74
N GLU A 367 -7.93 -7.07 12.92
CA GLU A 367 -8.51 -8.32 13.42
C GLU A 367 -9.62 -8.90 12.54
N ARG A 368 -10.22 -8.05 11.67
CA ARG A 368 -11.28 -8.40 10.73
C ARG A 368 -10.82 -8.43 9.27
N SER A 369 -9.51 -8.49 9.04
CA SER A 369 -8.88 -8.50 7.72
C SER A 369 -8.31 -9.89 7.42
N ASP A 370 -9.17 -10.91 7.45
CA ASP A 370 -8.84 -12.32 7.24
C ASP A 370 -9.06 -12.79 5.79
N ASP A 371 -9.68 -11.96 4.95
CA ASP A 371 -9.90 -12.25 3.55
C ASP A 371 -8.63 -12.02 2.72
N THR A 372 -8.38 -12.89 1.75
CA THR A 372 -7.21 -12.78 0.88
C THR A 372 -7.50 -11.85 -0.30
N PRO A 373 -6.71 -10.79 -0.51
CA PRO A 373 -6.89 -9.91 -1.64
C PRO A 373 -6.79 -10.61 -3.00
N ALA A 374 -7.60 -10.17 -3.93
CA ALA A 374 -7.73 -10.79 -5.23
C ALA A 374 -6.41 -10.88 -6.02
N PHE A 375 -5.51 -9.90 -5.87
CA PHE A 375 -4.20 -9.90 -6.55
C PHE A 375 -3.27 -11.03 -6.07
N LEU A 376 -3.46 -11.52 -4.84
CA LEU A 376 -2.72 -12.68 -4.31
C LEU A 376 -3.33 -14.01 -4.78
N LEU A 377 -4.58 -14.02 -5.20
CA LEU A 377 -5.32 -15.22 -5.62
C LEU A 377 -5.12 -15.57 -7.10
N ASN A 378 -4.82 -14.58 -7.95
CA ASN A 378 -4.71 -14.80 -9.39
C ASN A 378 -3.61 -13.97 -10.03
N SER A 379 -2.66 -14.62 -10.69
CA SER A 379 -1.51 -13.97 -11.36
C SER A 379 -1.90 -13.03 -12.52
N ASN A 380 -3.09 -13.21 -13.11
CA ASN A 380 -3.61 -12.34 -14.16
C ASN A 380 -4.49 -11.21 -13.60
N TRP A 381 -4.48 -11.00 -12.28
CA TRP A 381 -5.36 -10.02 -11.63
C TRP A 381 -5.26 -8.62 -12.25
N ASN A 382 -4.10 -8.18 -12.70
CA ASN A 382 -3.94 -6.86 -13.31
C ASN A 382 -4.84 -6.66 -14.54
N GLU A 383 -5.04 -7.71 -15.35
CA GLU A 383 -5.92 -7.68 -16.52
C GLU A 383 -7.40 -7.69 -16.11
N ILE A 384 -7.73 -8.54 -15.14
CA ILE A 384 -9.08 -8.64 -14.57
C ILE A 384 -9.47 -7.33 -13.91
N ASN A 385 -8.55 -6.76 -13.14
CA ASN A 385 -8.75 -5.50 -12.43
C ASN A 385 -9.01 -4.31 -13.36
N ARG A 386 -8.38 -4.27 -14.54
CA ARG A 386 -8.68 -3.25 -15.54
C ARG A 386 -10.13 -3.27 -16.00
N ASN A 387 -10.69 -4.46 -16.21
CA ASN A 387 -12.08 -4.61 -16.61
C ASN A 387 -13.01 -4.21 -15.45
N LEU A 388 -12.70 -4.63 -14.23
CA LEU A 388 -13.44 -4.27 -13.02
C LEU A 388 -13.40 -2.75 -12.77
N SER A 389 -12.24 -2.14 -12.79
CA SER A 389 -12.06 -0.68 -12.60
C SER A 389 -12.86 0.11 -13.61
N ALA A 390 -12.82 -0.29 -14.89
CA ALA A 390 -13.60 0.37 -15.92
C ALA A 390 -15.12 0.28 -15.66
N ALA A 391 -15.61 -0.87 -15.18
CA ALA A 391 -17.00 -1.05 -14.81
C ALA A 391 -17.39 -0.19 -13.60
N VAL A 392 -16.59 -0.22 -12.52
CA VAL A 392 -16.82 0.58 -11.31
C VAL A 392 -16.87 2.07 -11.65
N ASN A 393 -15.90 2.57 -12.44
CA ASN A 393 -15.86 3.97 -12.86
C ASN A 393 -17.12 4.38 -13.63
N ALA A 394 -17.62 3.51 -14.50
CA ALA A 394 -18.85 3.78 -15.23
C ALA A 394 -20.10 3.76 -14.33
N VAL A 395 -20.15 2.89 -13.32
CA VAL A 395 -21.20 2.88 -12.28
C VAL A 395 -21.18 4.18 -11.49
N MET A 396 -19.99 4.66 -11.09
CA MET A 396 -19.83 5.95 -10.40
C MET A 396 -20.35 7.13 -11.22
N LEU A 397 -20.33 7.03 -12.56
CA LEU A 397 -20.93 8.00 -13.48
C LEU A 397 -22.44 7.77 -13.69
N GLY A 398 -23.06 6.87 -12.95
CA GLY A 398 -24.49 6.66 -12.93
C GLY A 398 -25.02 5.63 -13.94
N GLN A 399 -24.13 4.82 -14.54
CA GLN A 399 -24.56 3.72 -15.41
C GLN A 399 -24.99 2.49 -14.58
N ASP A 400 -25.64 1.55 -15.24
CA ASP A 400 -26.22 0.35 -14.66
C ASP A 400 -25.12 -0.62 -14.14
N ALA A 401 -25.11 -0.89 -12.83
CA ALA A 401 -24.08 -1.66 -12.18
C ALA A 401 -24.12 -3.14 -12.58
N GLU A 402 -25.31 -3.75 -12.62
CA GLU A 402 -25.47 -5.16 -12.97
C GLU A 402 -24.97 -5.44 -14.38
N LYS A 403 -25.38 -4.61 -15.34
CA LYS A 403 -24.95 -4.72 -16.74
C LYS A 403 -23.43 -4.57 -16.89
N LEU A 404 -22.84 -3.60 -16.18
CA LEU A 404 -21.40 -3.32 -16.30
C LEU A 404 -20.55 -4.39 -15.62
N LEU A 405 -20.94 -4.88 -14.45
CA LEU A 405 -20.23 -5.96 -13.77
C LEU A 405 -20.38 -7.29 -14.51
N ASN A 406 -21.54 -7.58 -15.09
CA ASN A 406 -21.71 -8.73 -16.00
C ASN A 406 -20.75 -8.65 -17.20
N LYS A 407 -20.62 -7.47 -17.81
CA LYS A 407 -19.69 -7.26 -18.90
C LYS A 407 -18.22 -7.42 -18.44
N ALA A 408 -17.85 -6.90 -17.29
CA ALA A 408 -16.52 -7.06 -16.73
C ALA A 408 -16.18 -8.54 -16.49
N VAL A 409 -17.14 -9.34 -16.04
CA VAL A 409 -17.02 -10.81 -15.94
C VAL A 409 -16.73 -11.42 -17.29
N GLU A 410 -17.56 -11.16 -18.32
CA GLU A 410 -17.39 -11.69 -19.68
C GLU A 410 -16.01 -11.36 -20.25
N ASP A 411 -15.57 -10.11 -20.12
CA ASP A 411 -14.27 -9.63 -20.60
C ASP A 411 -13.08 -10.24 -19.84
N SER A 412 -13.32 -10.75 -18.62
CA SER A 412 -12.30 -11.33 -17.73
C SER A 412 -12.18 -12.84 -17.80
N GLU A 413 -13.21 -13.57 -18.30
CA GLU A 413 -13.21 -15.05 -18.32
C GLU A 413 -12.00 -15.66 -19.07
N LYS A 414 -11.47 -14.99 -20.08
CA LYS A 414 -10.29 -15.43 -20.81
C LYS A 414 -9.01 -15.49 -19.96
N TYR A 415 -8.95 -14.71 -18.87
CA TYR A 415 -7.82 -14.67 -17.94
C TYR A 415 -7.95 -15.70 -16.80
N MET A 416 -9.11 -16.34 -16.67
CA MET A 416 -9.35 -17.43 -15.70
C MET A 416 -8.84 -18.78 -16.19
N LYS A 417 -8.59 -18.90 -17.48
CA LYS A 417 -8.16 -20.15 -18.10
C LYS A 417 -6.64 -20.29 -18.00
N LYS A 418 -6.15 -20.81 -16.87
CA LYS A 418 -4.82 -21.42 -16.77
C LYS A 418 -4.86 -22.60 -15.80
#